data_30c13d1d1638ad14124114cb7c1e3a9f
#
_entry.id   30c13d1d1638ad14124114cb7c1e3a9f
#
_cell.length_a   1.000
_cell.length_b   1.000
_cell.length_c   1.000
_cell.angle_alpha   90.00
_cell.angle_beta   90.00
_cell.angle_gamma   90.00
#
_symmetry.space_group_name_H-M   'P 1'
#
loop_
_entity.id
_entity.type
_entity.pdbx_description
1 polymer ?
#
loop_
_entity_poly.entity_id
_entity_poly.type
_entity_poly.pdbx_seq_one_letter_code
_entity_poly.pdbx_strand_id
1 'polypeptide(L)'
;MKRIISAFLCAVMLLCILPMSAFAQDKATPLILVQGYSGPSLFYDLGGENEHQVWGINMDDLKKIVIARIPELAGGLAGAAFGDYERLVKVVGEAGVELLEPLRCNPDGTSKYDLSVYPEGAANTRASVLKAKGEDKYIAEKEISADLIERIGAENHFTFTEDWRMGQVENAAKLDKFIQKVKELTGSRKVNLYGLSHGGQLTATYLYYYGAKGDVDRAIMDAPATCGTQLVVDLFEGNIHFDVATLIEYVEIGFRKEYE
;
A
#
# COMPACT_ATOMS: atom_id res chain seq x y z
N MET A 1 -16.40 -65.14 -2.62
CA MET A 1 -15.15 -64.39 -2.72
C MET A 1 -14.96 -63.66 -4.04
N LYS A 2 -14.96 -64.33 -5.22
CA LYS A 2 -14.74 -63.65 -6.52
C LYS A 2 -15.67 -62.46 -6.78
N ARG A 3 -16.96 -62.54 -6.46
CA ARG A 3 -17.95 -61.47 -6.66
C ARG A 3 -17.72 -60.24 -5.76
N ILE A 4 -17.23 -60.46 -4.54
CA ILE A 4 -16.89 -59.39 -3.57
C ILE A 4 -15.63 -58.63 -4.01
N ILE A 5 -14.65 -59.36 -4.52
CA ILE A 5 -13.41 -58.78 -5.04
C ILE A 5 -13.70 -57.94 -6.30
N SER A 6 -14.59 -58.46 -7.18
CA SER A 6 -14.99 -57.73 -8.40
C SER A 6 -15.76 -56.44 -8.05
N ALA A 7 -16.67 -56.49 -7.07
CA ALA A 7 -17.39 -55.28 -6.64
C ALA A 7 -16.49 -54.25 -5.98
N PHE A 8 -15.48 -54.69 -5.21
CA PHE A 8 -14.47 -53.80 -4.60
C PHE A 8 -13.57 -53.13 -5.65
N LEU A 9 -13.13 -53.90 -6.64
CA LEU A 9 -12.33 -53.34 -7.78
C LEU A 9 -13.16 -52.37 -8.61
N CYS A 10 -14.44 -52.62 -8.87
CA CYS A 10 -15.30 -51.66 -9.55
C CYS A 10 -15.51 -50.37 -8.75
N ALA A 11 -15.67 -50.48 -7.43
CA ALA A 11 -15.81 -49.31 -6.55
C ALA A 11 -14.53 -48.47 -6.53
N VAL A 12 -13.33 -49.10 -6.48
CA VAL A 12 -12.04 -48.42 -6.55
C VAL A 12 -11.84 -47.75 -7.92
N MET A 13 -12.19 -48.41 -9.04
CA MET A 13 -12.16 -47.84 -10.37
C MET A 13 -13.10 -46.65 -10.52
N LEU A 14 -14.30 -46.73 -9.95
CA LEU A 14 -15.26 -45.61 -9.94
C LEU A 14 -14.73 -44.41 -9.14
N LEU A 15 -14.05 -44.63 -8.03
CA LEU A 15 -13.38 -43.59 -7.25
C LEU A 15 -12.21 -42.93 -8.02
N CYS A 16 -11.49 -43.69 -8.83
CA CYS A 16 -10.40 -43.17 -9.68
C CYS A 16 -10.91 -42.40 -10.92
N ILE A 17 -12.17 -42.58 -11.34
CA ILE A 17 -12.78 -41.89 -12.46
C ILE A 17 -13.46 -40.57 -12.01
N LEU A 18 -13.73 -40.41 -10.72
CA LEU A 18 -14.23 -39.14 -10.22
C LEU A 18 -13.20 -38.05 -10.54
N PRO A 19 -13.53 -37.03 -11.32
CA PRO A 19 -12.60 -35.98 -11.62
C PRO A 19 -12.12 -35.38 -10.29
N MET A 20 -10.84 -35.26 -10.08
CA MET A 20 -10.25 -34.62 -8.88
C MET A 20 -10.83 -33.21 -8.66
N SER A 21 -11.43 -32.60 -9.68
CA SER A 21 -12.21 -31.37 -9.57
C SER A 21 -13.45 -31.48 -8.67
N ALA A 22 -14.00 -32.71 -8.44
CA ALA A 22 -15.14 -32.89 -7.52
C ALA A 22 -14.79 -32.66 -6.04
N PHE A 23 -13.49 -32.65 -5.72
CA PHE A 23 -12.95 -32.31 -4.39
C PHE A 23 -12.17 -30.99 -4.40
N ALA A 24 -12.15 -30.27 -5.51
CA ALA A 24 -11.63 -28.91 -5.55
C ALA A 24 -12.64 -28.04 -4.80
N GLN A 25 -12.40 -27.82 -3.52
CA GLN A 25 -13.02 -26.73 -2.79
C GLN A 25 -12.81 -25.46 -3.65
N ASP A 26 -13.89 -24.76 -3.99
CA ASP A 26 -13.80 -23.52 -4.75
C ASP A 26 -12.82 -22.60 -4.02
N LYS A 27 -11.57 -22.61 -4.49
CA LYS A 27 -10.56 -21.71 -3.91
C LYS A 27 -11.02 -20.29 -4.19
N ALA A 28 -11.11 -19.49 -3.14
CA ALA A 28 -11.44 -18.08 -3.30
C ALA A 28 -10.50 -17.44 -4.33
N THR A 29 -11.04 -16.68 -5.26
CA THR A 29 -10.23 -15.89 -6.20
C THR A 29 -9.34 -14.94 -5.40
N PRO A 30 -8.01 -14.98 -5.58
CA PRO A 30 -7.10 -14.13 -4.81
C PRO A 30 -7.39 -12.66 -5.09
N LEU A 31 -7.29 -11.86 -4.05
CA LEU A 31 -7.46 -10.42 -4.08
C LEU A 31 -6.10 -9.73 -3.97
N ILE A 32 -5.87 -8.75 -4.82
CA ILE A 32 -4.75 -7.84 -4.75
C ILE A 32 -5.29 -6.47 -4.37
N LEU A 33 -4.91 -5.98 -3.20
CA LEU A 33 -5.15 -4.62 -2.78
C LEU A 33 -4.03 -3.74 -3.36
N VAL A 34 -4.41 -2.76 -4.18
CA VAL A 34 -3.51 -1.76 -4.78
C VAL A 34 -3.64 -0.49 -3.96
N GLN A 35 -2.56 -0.12 -3.29
CA GLN A 35 -2.56 0.92 -2.25
C GLN A 35 -2.74 2.35 -2.81
N GLY A 36 -3.25 3.24 -1.94
CA GLY A 36 -3.20 4.68 -2.14
C GLY A 36 -1.80 5.26 -1.85
N TYR A 37 -1.65 6.58 -1.95
CA TYR A 37 -0.36 7.27 -1.71
C TYR A 37 0.25 6.99 -0.34
N SER A 38 -0.56 6.89 0.71
CA SER A 38 -0.08 6.69 2.09
C SER A 38 0.31 5.25 2.40
N GLY A 39 -0.03 4.31 1.53
CA GLY A 39 0.15 2.89 1.79
C GLY A 39 1.58 2.37 1.65
N PRO A 40 2.32 2.70 0.57
CA PRO A 40 3.66 2.18 0.35
C PRO A 40 4.64 2.66 1.40
N SER A 41 5.54 1.76 1.82
CA SER A 41 6.69 2.11 2.64
C SER A 41 7.93 2.16 1.75
N LEU A 42 8.54 3.34 1.64
CA LEU A 42 9.79 3.54 0.91
C LEU A 42 10.94 3.68 1.91
N PHE A 43 12.03 3.00 1.63
CA PHE A 43 13.23 2.98 2.46
C PHE A 43 14.43 3.45 1.65
N TYR A 44 15.26 4.24 2.29
CA TYR A 44 16.62 4.53 1.85
C TYR A 44 17.55 3.49 2.48
N ASP A 45 18.51 2.98 1.70
CA ASP A 45 19.55 2.02 2.13
C ASP A 45 18.97 0.78 2.84
N LEU A 46 17.87 0.21 2.31
CA LEU A 46 17.18 -0.95 2.90
C LEU A 46 18.15 -2.13 3.09
N GLY A 47 18.32 -2.58 4.33
CA GLY A 47 19.28 -3.62 4.72
C GLY A 47 20.72 -3.12 4.90
N GLY A 48 20.99 -1.83 4.74
CA GLY A 48 22.29 -1.18 4.96
C GLY A 48 22.45 -0.51 6.32
N GLU A 49 23.61 0.13 6.52
CA GLU A 49 23.92 0.81 7.79
C GLU A 49 23.12 2.10 8.01
N ASN A 50 22.65 2.73 6.92
CA ASN A 50 21.88 3.99 6.96
C ASN A 50 20.40 3.77 6.70
N GLU A 51 19.89 2.54 6.89
CA GLU A 51 18.50 2.22 6.66
C GLU A 51 17.57 3.16 7.42
N HIS A 52 16.68 3.83 6.69
CA HIS A 52 15.57 4.56 7.28
C HIS A 52 14.38 4.64 6.34
N GLN A 53 13.19 4.69 6.92
CA GLN A 53 11.95 4.82 6.19
C GLN A 53 11.73 6.29 5.81
N VAL A 54 11.57 6.55 4.50
CA VAL A 54 11.39 7.91 3.96
C VAL A 54 9.94 8.22 3.58
N TRP A 55 9.09 7.19 3.44
CA TRP A 55 7.66 7.35 3.19
C TRP A 55 6.86 6.28 3.94
N GLY A 56 5.66 6.62 4.37
CA GLY A 56 4.94 5.83 5.36
C GLY A 56 5.55 5.98 6.75
N ILE A 57 6.06 7.17 7.05
CA ILE A 57 6.81 7.51 8.27
C ILE A 57 5.98 7.15 9.49
N ASN A 58 6.58 6.42 10.39
CA ASN A 58 5.95 6.09 11.66
C ASN A 58 6.10 7.23 12.69
N MET A 59 5.28 7.18 13.75
CA MET A 59 5.29 8.21 14.79
C MET A 59 6.61 8.30 15.56
N ASP A 60 7.40 7.23 15.60
CA ASP A 60 8.67 7.24 16.32
C ASP A 60 9.76 8.01 15.55
N ASP A 61 9.75 7.96 14.23
CA ASP A 61 10.63 8.77 13.40
C ASP A 61 10.23 10.24 13.45
N LEU A 62 8.93 10.53 13.43
CA LEU A 62 8.43 11.90 13.64
C LEU A 62 8.84 12.45 15.01
N LYS A 63 8.72 11.66 16.08
CA LYS A 63 9.18 12.05 17.42
C LYS A 63 10.67 12.39 17.45
N LYS A 64 11.54 11.60 16.81
CA LYS A 64 12.98 11.86 16.73
C LYS A 64 13.28 13.22 16.10
N ILE A 65 12.62 13.52 14.97
CA ILE A 65 12.77 14.80 14.26
C ILE A 65 12.33 15.97 15.13
N VAL A 66 11.15 15.84 15.79
CA VAL A 66 10.63 16.87 16.70
C VAL A 66 11.57 17.08 17.89
N ILE A 67 12.05 16.00 18.52
CA ILE A 67 12.96 16.08 19.68
C ILE A 67 14.28 16.78 19.29
N ALA A 68 14.83 16.46 18.13
CA ALA A 68 16.07 17.08 17.65
C ALA A 68 15.95 18.60 17.44
N ARG A 69 14.73 19.10 17.25
CA ARG A 69 14.43 20.53 16.97
C ARG A 69 13.68 21.26 18.08
N ILE A 70 13.60 20.66 19.28
CA ILE A 70 12.92 21.28 20.44
C ILE A 70 13.36 22.73 20.69
N PRO A 71 14.67 23.09 20.67
CA PRO A 71 15.08 24.47 20.96
C PRO A 71 14.54 25.47 19.93
N GLU A 72 14.58 25.10 18.64
CA GLU A 72 14.11 25.95 17.53
C GLU A 72 12.57 26.08 17.58
N LEU A 73 11.86 24.95 17.79
CA LEU A 73 10.42 24.93 17.93
C LEU A 73 9.94 25.74 19.14
N ALA A 74 10.62 25.65 20.29
CA ALA A 74 10.29 26.45 21.45
C ALA A 74 10.40 27.96 21.17
N GLY A 75 11.46 28.37 20.45
CA GLY A 75 11.62 29.76 20.01
C GLY A 75 10.55 30.19 19.01
N GLY A 76 10.16 29.32 18.09
CA GLY A 76 9.08 29.57 17.12
C GLY A 76 7.71 29.69 17.82
N LEU A 77 7.41 28.80 18.76
CA LEU A 77 6.15 28.83 19.57
C LEU A 77 6.08 30.08 20.44
N ALA A 78 7.21 30.51 21.06
CA ALA A 78 7.26 31.75 21.82
C ALA A 78 6.94 32.97 20.93
N GLY A 79 7.49 33.05 19.71
CA GLY A 79 7.14 34.08 18.72
C GLY A 79 5.67 34.05 18.34
N ALA A 80 5.15 32.85 18.03
CA ALA A 80 3.76 32.64 17.65
C ALA A 80 2.76 33.10 18.73
N ALA A 81 3.11 32.94 20.01
CA ALA A 81 2.29 33.43 21.14
C ALA A 81 2.12 34.96 21.12
N PHE A 82 3.01 35.68 20.43
CA PHE A 82 2.95 37.15 20.24
C PHE A 82 2.55 37.53 18.79
N GLY A 83 2.06 36.56 17.98
CA GLY A 83 1.60 36.80 16.61
C GLY A 83 2.72 36.74 15.55
N ASP A 84 3.95 36.41 15.92
CA ASP A 84 5.06 36.16 14.99
C ASP A 84 5.17 34.66 14.67
N TYR A 85 4.60 34.27 13.57
CA TYR A 85 4.60 32.87 13.09
C TYR A 85 5.76 32.55 12.15
N GLU A 86 6.51 33.56 11.66
CA GLU A 86 7.52 33.39 10.62
C GLU A 86 8.60 32.38 11.03
N ARG A 87 9.07 32.48 12.26
CA ARG A 87 10.09 31.58 12.80
C ARG A 87 9.57 30.14 12.93
N LEU A 88 8.32 29.95 13.37
CA LEU A 88 7.71 28.61 13.49
C LEU A 88 7.54 27.96 12.12
N VAL A 89 6.98 28.71 11.17
CA VAL A 89 6.80 28.25 9.78
C VAL A 89 8.14 27.86 9.14
N LYS A 90 9.19 28.66 9.38
CA LYS A 90 10.53 28.37 8.89
C LYS A 90 11.06 27.05 9.44
N VAL A 91 11.02 26.85 10.76
CA VAL A 91 11.54 25.64 11.41
C VAL A 91 10.79 24.40 10.95
N VAL A 92 9.46 24.46 10.86
CA VAL A 92 8.60 23.34 10.38
C VAL A 92 8.87 23.07 8.90
N GLY A 93 8.99 24.12 8.09
CA GLY A 93 9.29 23.98 6.66
C GLY A 93 10.66 23.35 6.41
N GLU A 94 11.70 23.80 7.12
CA GLU A 94 13.06 23.21 7.01
C GLU A 94 13.08 21.75 7.44
N ALA A 95 12.38 21.40 8.53
CA ALA A 95 12.23 20.02 8.98
C ALA A 95 11.50 19.16 7.93
N GLY A 96 10.44 19.69 7.32
CA GLY A 96 9.71 19.02 6.25
C GLY A 96 10.56 18.78 5.00
N VAL A 97 11.34 19.79 4.59
CA VAL A 97 12.26 19.66 3.44
C VAL A 97 13.32 18.59 3.71
N GLU A 98 13.92 18.58 4.89
CA GLU A 98 14.92 17.58 5.27
C GLU A 98 14.33 16.17 5.29
N LEU A 99 13.14 16.02 5.86
CA LEU A 99 12.42 14.75 5.94
C LEU A 99 12.10 14.19 4.55
N LEU A 100 11.69 15.05 3.62
CA LEU A 100 11.24 14.66 2.29
C LEU A 100 12.38 14.69 1.24
N GLU A 101 13.60 15.14 1.60
CA GLU A 101 14.74 15.20 0.65
C GLU A 101 14.98 13.87 -0.08
N PRO A 102 14.91 12.68 0.57
CA PRO A 102 15.12 11.42 -0.12
C PRO A 102 14.07 11.11 -1.19
N LEU A 103 12.89 11.75 -1.13
CA LEU A 103 11.83 11.59 -2.13
C LEU A 103 12.05 12.41 -3.40
N ARG A 104 13.10 13.22 -3.48
CA ARG A 104 13.35 14.06 -4.66
C ARG A 104 13.60 13.24 -5.92
N CYS A 105 13.02 13.71 -7.01
CA CYS A 105 13.28 13.21 -8.35
C CYS A 105 14.20 14.16 -9.11
N ASN A 106 14.87 13.63 -10.12
CA ASN A 106 15.58 14.38 -11.13
C ASN A 106 14.57 15.11 -12.07
N PRO A 107 15.02 16.11 -12.85
CA PRO A 107 14.13 16.80 -13.79
C PRO A 107 13.47 15.88 -14.84
N ASP A 108 14.04 14.73 -15.12
CA ASP A 108 13.49 13.71 -16.03
C ASP A 108 12.48 12.76 -15.36
N GLY A 109 12.17 12.96 -14.08
CA GLY A 109 11.23 12.14 -13.29
C GLY A 109 11.85 10.88 -12.68
N THR A 110 13.12 10.60 -12.92
CA THR A 110 13.80 9.48 -12.24
C THR A 110 14.07 9.80 -10.78
N SER A 111 14.13 8.78 -9.92
CA SER A 111 14.49 8.99 -8.52
C SER A 111 15.93 9.52 -8.37
N LYS A 112 16.12 10.55 -7.57
CA LYS A 112 17.47 11.07 -7.25
C LYS A 112 18.22 10.12 -6.32
N TYR A 113 17.51 9.40 -5.46
CA TYR A 113 18.05 8.48 -4.49
C TYR A 113 17.56 7.06 -4.81
N ASP A 114 18.37 6.07 -4.49
CA ASP A 114 17.97 4.66 -4.60
C ASP A 114 17.08 4.32 -3.43
N LEU A 115 15.77 4.22 -3.70
CA LEU A 115 14.76 3.88 -2.72
C LEU A 115 14.20 2.49 -3.01
N SER A 116 14.04 1.71 -1.96
CA SER A 116 13.43 0.40 -2.01
C SER A 116 12.00 0.44 -1.46
N VAL A 117 11.11 -0.30 -2.10
CA VAL A 117 9.76 -0.56 -1.58
C VAL A 117 9.81 -1.75 -0.65
N TYR A 118 9.17 -1.66 0.53
CA TYR A 118 9.08 -2.79 1.45
C TYR A 118 7.66 -2.95 2.03
N PRO A 119 7.15 -4.18 2.12
CA PRO A 119 7.65 -5.42 1.51
C PRO A 119 7.45 -5.40 -0.01
N GLU A 120 8.31 -6.09 -0.75
CA GLU A 120 8.22 -6.15 -2.21
C GLU A 120 7.89 -7.55 -2.71
N GLY A 121 7.08 -7.62 -3.78
CA GLY A 121 6.76 -8.83 -4.50
C GLY A 121 5.67 -9.70 -3.86
N ALA A 122 4.91 -10.39 -4.69
CA ALA A 122 3.71 -11.15 -4.28
C ALA A 122 3.97 -12.22 -3.19
N ALA A 123 5.15 -12.84 -3.19
CA ALA A 123 5.48 -13.84 -2.18
C ALA A 123 5.64 -13.23 -0.78
N ASN A 124 6.13 -11.99 -0.68
CA ASN A 124 6.38 -11.32 0.59
C ASN A 124 5.20 -10.48 1.08
N THR A 125 4.35 -10.00 0.17
CA THR A 125 3.19 -9.13 0.48
C THR A 125 1.90 -9.91 0.71
N ARG A 126 1.98 -11.24 0.71
CA ARG A 126 0.85 -12.11 1.04
C ARG A 126 0.52 -11.99 2.52
N ALA A 127 -0.74 -11.73 2.86
CA ALA A 127 -1.13 -11.47 4.23
C ALA A 127 -0.77 -12.60 5.21
N SER A 128 -0.87 -13.87 4.79
CA SER A 128 -0.46 -15.00 5.62
C SER A 128 1.05 -15.02 5.91
N VAL A 129 1.87 -14.55 4.97
CA VAL A 129 3.33 -14.45 5.14
C VAL A 129 3.69 -13.30 6.08
N LEU A 130 3.07 -12.13 5.88
CA LEU A 130 3.27 -10.98 6.76
C LEU A 130 2.87 -11.29 8.20
N LYS A 131 1.72 -11.94 8.40
CA LYS A 131 1.27 -12.39 9.74
C LYS A 131 2.24 -13.37 10.37
N ALA A 132 2.75 -14.35 9.61
CA ALA A 132 3.71 -15.33 10.11
C ALA A 132 5.06 -14.71 10.53
N LYS A 133 5.43 -13.58 9.92
CA LYS A 133 6.64 -12.80 10.26
C LYS A 133 6.42 -11.79 11.40
N GLY A 134 5.19 -11.55 11.84
CA GLY A 134 4.86 -10.46 12.76
C GLY A 134 4.95 -9.07 12.11
N GLU A 135 4.76 -9.02 10.79
CA GLU A 135 4.86 -7.83 9.95
C GLU A 135 3.47 -7.31 9.51
N ASP A 136 2.44 -7.55 10.33
CA ASP A 136 1.04 -7.16 10.04
C ASP A 136 0.87 -5.67 9.74
N LYS A 137 1.80 -4.83 10.21
CA LYS A 137 1.81 -3.39 9.93
C LYS A 137 1.92 -3.06 8.44
N TYR A 138 2.43 -3.98 7.63
CA TYR A 138 2.56 -3.84 6.18
C TYR A 138 1.36 -4.41 5.40
N ILE A 139 0.36 -4.96 6.07
CA ILE A 139 -0.93 -5.26 5.44
C ILE A 139 -1.64 -3.92 5.28
N ALA A 140 -1.78 -3.51 4.03
CA ALA A 140 -2.38 -2.22 3.72
C ALA A 140 -3.84 -2.12 4.15
N GLU A 141 -4.31 -0.90 4.44
CA GLU A 141 -5.71 -0.60 4.72
C GLU A 141 -6.31 -1.58 5.75
N LYS A 142 -5.79 -1.55 6.97
CA LYS A 142 -6.03 -2.58 8.01
C LYS A 142 -7.50 -2.94 8.20
N GLU A 143 -8.40 -1.96 8.24
CA GLU A 143 -9.84 -2.20 8.44
C GLU A 143 -10.45 -2.94 7.25
N ILE A 144 -10.21 -2.45 6.04
CA ILE A 144 -10.69 -3.06 4.78
C ILE A 144 -10.08 -4.46 4.62
N SER A 145 -8.77 -4.58 4.85
CA SER A 145 -8.07 -5.85 4.73
C SER A 145 -8.51 -6.88 5.76
N ALA A 146 -8.87 -6.48 6.98
CA ALA A 146 -9.37 -7.39 8.00
C ALA A 146 -10.66 -8.09 7.53
N ASP A 147 -11.64 -7.32 7.05
CA ASP A 147 -12.90 -7.85 6.53
C ASP A 147 -12.69 -8.74 5.30
N LEU A 148 -11.79 -8.34 4.41
CA LEU A 148 -11.48 -9.11 3.21
C LEU A 148 -10.78 -10.43 3.57
N ILE A 149 -9.79 -10.39 4.47
CA ILE A 149 -9.06 -11.58 4.94
C ILE A 149 -10.00 -12.55 5.65
N GLU A 150 -10.96 -12.08 6.44
CA GLU A 150 -11.98 -12.93 7.06
C GLU A 150 -12.78 -13.71 6.01
N ARG A 151 -13.10 -13.08 4.89
CA ARG A 151 -13.93 -13.67 3.82
C ARG A 151 -13.18 -14.63 2.90
N ILE A 152 -11.94 -14.29 2.52
CA ILE A 152 -11.20 -15.02 1.48
C ILE A 152 -10.00 -15.81 2.01
N GLY A 153 -9.62 -15.60 3.27
CA GLY A 153 -8.42 -16.16 3.89
C GLY A 153 -7.16 -15.33 3.63
N ALA A 154 -6.26 -15.31 4.60
CA ALA A 154 -5.00 -14.54 4.51
C ALA A 154 -4.06 -15.05 3.39
N GLU A 155 -4.19 -16.31 2.99
CA GLU A 155 -3.45 -16.90 1.88
C GLU A 155 -3.92 -16.43 0.49
N ASN A 156 -5.10 -15.81 0.40
CA ASN A 156 -5.66 -15.26 -0.83
C ASN A 156 -5.66 -13.74 -0.88
N HIS A 157 -5.13 -13.07 0.14
CA HIS A 157 -5.00 -11.63 0.22
C HIS A 157 -3.55 -11.20 -0.01
N PHE A 158 -3.33 -10.29 -0.96
CA PHE A 158 -2.04 -9.74 -1.34
C PHE A 158 -2.11 -8.22 -1.36
N THR A 159 -1.01 -7.57 -1.03
CA THR A 159 -0.87 -6.12 -1.16
C THR A 159 0.12 -5.82 -2.27
N PHE A 160 -0.28 -5.04 -3.27
CA PHE A 160 0.65 -4.51 -4.26
C PHE A 160 1.24 -3.22 -3.73
N THR A 161 2.57 -3.21 -3.59
CA THR A 161 3.36 -2.07 -3.14
C THR A 161 4.20 -1.54 -4.29
N GLU A 162 4.33 -0.22 -4.39
CA GLU A 162 5.04 0.44 -5.47
C GLU A 162 5.71 1.73 -5.00
N ASP A 163 6.64 2.23 -5.79
CA ASP A 163 7.07 3.61 -5.69
C ASP A 163 6.06 4.48 -6.45
N TRP A 164 5.18 5.15 -5.69
CA TRP A 164 4.10 5.97 -6.21
C TRP A 164 4.57 7.20 -7.00
N ARG A 165 5.85 7.59 -6.86
CA ARG A 165 6.46 8.71 -7.61
C ARG A 165 6.72 8.36 -9.06
N MET A 166 6.81 7.07 -9.38
CA MET A 166 7.08 6.58 -10.73
C MET A 166 5.84 6.67 -11.62
N GLY A 167 6.06 6.63 -12.94
CA GLY A 167 4.99 6.76 -13.92
C GLY A 167 3.93 5.65 -13.80
N GLN A 168 2.65 6.03 -13.94
CA GLN A 168 1.52 5.09 -13.85
C GLN A 168 1.63 3.92 -14.84
N VAL A 169 2.13 4.17 -16.05
CA VAL A 169 2.32 3.12 -17.07
C VAL A 169 3.40 2.12 -16.66
N GLU A 170 4.48 2.62 -16.06
CA GLU A 170 5.55 1.78 -15.52
C GLU A 170 5.03 0.93 -14.35
N ASN A 171 4.32 1.54 -13.41
CA ASN A 171 3.75 0.83 -12.28
C ASN A 171 2.66 -0.16 -12.71
N ALA A 172 1.88 0.13 -13.76
CA ALA A 172 0.95 -0.83 -14.36
C ALA A 172 1.67 -2.06 -14.94
N ALA A 173 2.85 -1.89 -15.52
CA ALA A 173 3.67 -3.02 -15.98
C ALA A 173 4.23 -3.85 -14.82
N LYS A 174 4.56 -3.22 -13.68
CA LYS A 174 4.94 -3.93 -12.43
C LYS A 174 3.75 -4.70 -11.86
N LEU A 175 2.56 -4.08 -11.84
CA LEU A 175 1.32 -4.73 -11.40
C LEU A 175 0.97 -5.95 -12.27
N ASP A 176 1.19 -5.87 -13.59
CA ASP A 176 1.00 -7.02 -14.48
C ASP A 176 1.87 -8.21 -14.07
N LYS A 177 3.17 -7.98 -13.84
CA LYS A 177 4.09 -9.02 -13.38
C LYS A 177 3.69 -9.58 -12.01
N PHE A 178 3.22 -8.71 -11.11
CA PHE A 178 2.75 -9.08 -9.79
C PHE A 178 1.51 -10.00 -9.90
N ILE A 179 0.55 -9.66 -10.75
CA ILE A 179 -0.64 -10.48 -11.02
C ILE A 179 -0.25 -11.88 -11.50
N GLN A 180 0.69 -11.97 -12.46
CA GLN A 180 1.15 -13.28 -12.93
C GLN A 180 1.75 -14.10 -11.78
N LYS A 181 2.51 -13.45 -10.88
CA LYS A 181 3.11 -14.14 -9.73
C LYS A 181 2.06 -14.57 -8.70
N VAL A 182 1.03 -13.77 -8.45
CA VAL A 182 -0.10 -14.16 -7.59
C VAL A 182 -0.83 -15.38 -8.17
N LYS A 183 -1.09 -15.38 -9.48
CA LYS A 183 -1.71 -16.53 -10.18
C LYS A 183 -0.87 -17.79 -10.03
N GLU A 184 0.44 -17.69 -10.19
CA GLU A 184 1.38 -18.81 -9.99
C GLU A 184 1.33 -19.34 -8.55
N LEU A 185 1.42 -18.45 -7.54
CA LEU A 185 1.44 -18.81 -6.13
C LEU A 185 0.15 -19.44 -5.63
N THR A 186 -0.99 -19.07 -6.22
CA THR A 186 -2.30 -19.54 -5.78
C THR A 186 -2.86 -20.66 -6.65
N GLY A 187 -2.33 -20.83 -7.87
CA GLY A 187 -2.89 -21.70 -8.90
C GLY A 187 -4.19 -21.17 -9.49
N SER A 188 -4.56 -19.93 -9.22
CA SER A 188 -5.76 -19.29 -9.77
C SER A 188 -5.51 -18.80 -11.20
N ARG A 189 -6.54 -18.89 -12.05
CA ARG A 189 -6.49 -18.36 -13.41
C ARG A 189 -6.69 -16.84 -13.46
N LYS A 190 -7.36 -16.27 -12.46
CA LYS A 190 -7.71 -14.86 -12.38
C LYS A 190 -7.49 -14.32 -10.98
N VAL A 191 -7.44 -13.01 -10.86
CA VAL A 191 -7.36 -12.27 -9.61
C VAL A 191 -8.50 -11.26 -9.51
N ASN A 192 -8.82 -10.82 -8.30
CA ASN A 192 -9.61 -9.61 -8.06
C ASN A 192 -8.67 -8.45 -7.72
N LEU A 193 -9.00 -7.24 -8.16
CA LEU A 193 -8.28 -6.02 -7.83
C LEU A 193 -9.16 -5.13 -6.94
N TYR A 194 -8.58 -4.58 -5.90
CA TYR A 194 -9.16 -3.51 -5.10
C TYR A 194 -8.18 -2.34 -5.07
N GLY A 195 -8.46 -1.30 -5.83
CA GLY A 195 -7.61 -0.11 -5.91
C GLY A 195 -8.21 1.04 -5.11
N LEU A 196 -7.47 1.52 -4.11
CA LEU A 196 -7.88 2.67 -3.28
C LEU A 196 -7.17 3.94 -3.74
N SER A 197 -7.92 5.05 -3.92
CA SER A 197 -7.35 6.37 -4.22
C SER A 197 -6.40 6.32 -5.43
N HIS A 198 -5.10 6.62 -5.26
CA HIS A 198 -4.05 6.44 -6.27
C HIS A 198 -3.99 5.00 -6.82
N GLY A 199 -4.16 3.99 -5.97
CA GLY A 199 -4.23 2.59 -6.41
C GLY A 199 -5.43 2.31 -7.33
N GLY A 200 -6.52 3.05 -7.17
CA GLY A 200 -7.65 3.01 -8.11
C GLY A 200 -7.29 3.58 -9.48
N GLN A 201 -6.50 4.66 -9.53
CA GLN A 201 -5.96 5.21 -10.77
C GLN A 201 -5.02 4.22 -11.46
N LEU A 202 -4.14 3.57 -10.69
CA LEU A 202 -3.24 2.54 -11.21
C LEU A 202 -4.02 1.32 -11.73
N THR A 203 -5.06 0.89 -11.01
CA THR A 203 -5.95 -0.18 -11.45
C THR A 203 -6.61 0.16 -12.79
N ALA A 204 -7.10 1.38 -12.97
CA ALA A 204 -7.65 1.84 -14.25
C ALA A 204 -6.60 1.82 -15.37
N THR A 205 -5.37 2.29 -15.08
CA THR A 205 -4.24 2.26 -16.02
C THR A 205 -3.89 0.82 -16.40
N TYR A 206 -3.81 -0.09 -15.43
CA TYR A 206 -3.62 -1.51 -15.70
C TYR A 206 -4.70 -2.09 -16.61
N LEU A 207 -5.96 -1.85 -16.32
CA LEU A 207 -7.08 -2.36 -17.13
C LEU A 207 -7.04 -1.81 -18.56
N TYR A 208 -6.63 -0.57 -18.75
CA TYR A 208 -6.47 0.02 -20.06
C TYR A 208 -5.39 -0.68 -20.91
N TYR A 209 -4.20 -0.91 -20.35
CA TYR A 209 -3.08 -1.50 -21.08
C TYR A 209 -3.07 -3.03 -21.11
N TYR A 210 -3.57 -3.69 -20.08
CA TYR A 210 -3.43 -5.13 -19.87
C TYR A 210 -4.76 -5.87 -19.70
N GLY A 211 -5.88 -5.19 -19.58
CA GLY A 211 -7.20 -5.80 -19.31
C GLY A 211 -7.61 -6.85 -20.36
N ALA A 212 -7.19 -6.68 -21.62
CA ALA A 212 -7.45 -7.64 -22.69
C ALA A 212 -6.85 -9.05 -22.45
N LYS A 213 -5.88 -9.20 -21.52
CA LYS A 213 -5.34 -10.50 -21.12
C LYS A 213 -6.35 -11.38 -20.40
N GLY A 214 -7.41 -10.80 -19.82
CA GLY A 214 -8.44 -11.52 -19.10
C GLY A 214 -8.00 -12.09 -17.74
N ASP A 215 -6.93 -11.56 -17.15
CA ASP A 215 -6.37 -12.00 -15.86
C ASP A 215 -7.15 -11.51 -14.64
N VAL A 216 -7.97 -10.48 -14.82
CA VAL A 216 -8.81 -9.92 -13.76
C VAL A 216 -10.24 -10.44 -13.89
N ASP A 217 -10.81 -10.90 -12.75
CA ASP A 217 -12.21 -11.30 -12.68
C ASP A 217 -13.10 -10.12 -12.31
N ARG A 218 -12.71 -9.40 -11.25
CA ARG A 218 -13.41 -8.20 -10.78
C ARG A 218 -12.40 -7.14 -10.39
N ALA A 219 -12.75 -5.87 -10.62
CA ALA A 219 -12.00 -4.72 -10.16
C ALA A 219 -12.93 -3.74 -9.45
N ILE A 220 -12.52 -3.32 -8.26
CA ILE A 220 -13.15 -2.24 -7.51
C ILE A 220 -12.14 -1.09 -7.49
N MET A 221 -12.59 0.10 -7.83
CA MET A 221 -11.82 1.34 -7.71
C MET A 221 -12.54 2.21 -6.70
N ASP A 222 -11.99 2.30 -5.50
CA ASP A 222 -12.54 3.06 -4.39
C ASP A 222 -11.89 4.44 -4.33
N ALA A 223 -12.73 5.48 -4.38
CA ALA A 223 -12.32 6.88 -4.42
C ALA A 223 -11.15 7.17 -5.41
N PRO A 224 -11.20 6.67 -6.66
CA PRO A 224 -10.06 6.75 -7.57
C PRO A 224 -9.82 8.19 -8.03
N ALA A 225 -8.57 8.62 -8.06
CA ALA A 225 -8.17 9.93 -8.57
C ALA A 225 -8.00 9.94 -10.11
N THR A 226 -8.87 9.25 -10.86
CA THR A 226 -8.72 9.05 -12.31
C THR A 226 -8.84 10.34 -13.12
N CYS A 227 -9.53 11.35 -12.59
CA CYS A 227 -9.67 12.66 -13.23
C CYS A 227 -8.79 13.74 -12.58
N GLY A 228 -7.81 13.33 -11.76
CA GLY A 228 -7.03 14.25 -10.94
C GLY A 228 -7.75 14.68 -9.66
N THR A 229 -7.13 15.56 -8.91
CA THR A 229 -7.69 16.13 -7.67
C THR A 229 -7.30 17.58 -7.55
N GLN A 230 -8.26 18.43 -7.18
CA GLN A 230 -8.05 19.86 -7.00
C GLN A 230 -6.98 20.14 -5.94
N LEU A 231 -6.89 19.31 -4.91
CA LEU A 231 -5.86 19.43 -3.87
C LEU A 231 -4.43 19.43 -4.46
N VAL A 232 -4.17 18.56 -5.44
CA VAL A 232 -2.86 18.49 -6.10
C VAL A 232 -2.63 19.72 -6.97
N VAL A 233 -3.65 20.20 -7.67
CA VAL A 233 -3.58 21.44 -8.46
C VAL A 233 -3.24 22.62 -7.54
N ASP A 234 -3.99 22.77 -6.45
CA ASP A 234 -3.80 23.86 -5.48
C ASP A 234 -2.42 23.82 -4.82
N LEU A 235 -1.88 22.61 -4.56
CA LEU A 235 -0.52 22.43 -4.05
C LEU A 235 0.52 22.95 -5.05
N PHE A 236 0.41 22.57 -6.33
CA PHE A 236 1.38 22.97 -7.36
C PHE A 236 1.27 24.45 -7.74
N GLU A 237 0.07 25.02 -7.67
CA GLU A 237 -0.19 26.44 -7.94
C GLU A 237 0.12 27.35 -6.74
N GLY A 238 0.43 26.77 -5.57
CA GLY A 238 0.65 27.52 -4.33
C GLY A 238 -0.62 28.11 -3.73
N ASN A 239 -1.78 27.56 -4.07
CA ASN A 239 -3.09 28.02 -3.61
C ASN A 239 -3.51 27.40 -2.26
N ILE A 240 -2.67 26.53 -1.68
CA ILE A 240 -2.95 25.97 -0.37
C ILE A 240 -2.59 27.01 0.70
N HIS A 241 -3.63 27.61 1.26
CA HIS A 241 -3.51 28.51 2.38
C HIS A 241 -3.86 27.74 3.67
N PHE A 242 -2.87 27.54 4.53
CA PHE A 242 -3.12 27.03 5.85
C PHE A 242 -3.51 28.18 6.77
N ASP A 243 -4.78 28.23 7.18
CA ASP A 243 -5.19 29.05 8.29
C ASP A 243 -4.67 28.40 9.59
N VAL A 244 -3.92 29.18 10.37
CA VAL A 244 -3.31 28.71 11.62
C VAL A 244 -4.36 28.22 12.62
N ALA A 245 -5.53 28.86 12.67
CA ALA A 245 -6.61 28.44 13.56
C ALA A 245 -7.15 27.05 13.17
N THR A 246 -7.35 26.81 11.89
CA THR A 246 -7.74 25.50 11.35
C THR A 246 -6.67 24.43 11.63
N LEU A 247 -5.38 24.78 11.51
CA LEU A 247 -4.29 23.85 11.82
C LEU A 247 -4.28 23.46 13.31
N ILE A 248 -4.49 24.42 14.21
CA ILE A 248 -4.61 24.18 15.64
C ILE A 248 -5.78 23.26 15.95
N GLU A 249 -6.94 23.49 15.33
CA GLU A 249 -8.12 22.64 15.49
C GLU A 249 -7.86 21.19 15.05
N TYR A 250 -7.19 20.99 13.90
CA TYR A 250 -6.78 19.65 13.45
C TYR A 250 -5.83 18.94 14.41
N VAL A 251 -4.86 19.67 14.94
CA VAL A 251 -3.93 19.15 15.95
C VAL A 251 -4.66 18.76 17.23
N GLU A 252 -5.57 19.62 17.72
CA GLU A 252 -6.38 19.32 18.91
C GLU A 252 -7.29 18.10 18.72
N ILE A 253 -7.92 17.95 17.56
CA ILE A 253 -8.75 16.78 17.23
C ILE A 253 -7.89 15.50 17.17
N GLY A 254 -6.70 15.57 16.60
CA GLY A 254 -5.75 14.47 16.57
C GLY A 254 -5.33 14.03 17.97
N PHE A 255 -4.98 14.98 18.83
CA PHE A 255 -4.60 14.69 20.22
C PHE A 255 -5.78 14.15 21.06
N ARG A 256 -7.00 14.64 20.87
CA ARG A 256 -8.17 14.11 21.60
C ARG A 256 -8.47 12.65 21.27
N LYS A 257 -8.31 12.24 19.99
CA LYS A 257 -8.53 10.84 19.57
C LYS A 257 -7.49 9.85 20.10
N GLU A 258 -6.30 10.32 20.48
CA GLU A 258 -5.26 9.46 21.05
C GLU A 258 -5.41 9.25 22.57
N TYR A 259 -6.22 10.06 23.24
CA TYR A 259 -6.41 10.04 24.72
C TYR A 259 -7.80 9.59 25.16
N GLU A 260 -8.71 9.27 24.25
CA GLU A 260 -9.97 8.56 24.50
C GLU A 260 -9.87 7.06 24.13
#